data_eae03d907a1828992e5687ff15772dd0
#
_entry.id   eae03d907a1828992e5687ff15772dd0
#
_cell.length_a   1.000
_cell.length_b   1.000
_cell.length_c   1.000
_cell.angle_alpha   90.00
_cell.angle_beta   90.00
_cell.angle_gamma   90.00
#
_symmetry.space_group_name_H-M   'P 1'
#
loop_
_entity.id
_entity.type
_entity.pdbx_description
1 polymer ?
#
loop_
_entity_poly.entity_id
_entity_poly.type
_entity_poly.pdbx_seq_one_letter_code
_entity_poly.pdbx_strand_id
1 'polypeptide(L)'
;MKGIILAGGSGTRLYPLTKAVSKQIMPVYDKPMIYYPLSVLMLAGINEILIISTPRDLPVFQELLGTGEQIGLKLSYAVQEEPKGLAEAFIIGEEFIGDDRVALVLGDNIFYGQNFSNTLKWVAEREEGATVFGYYVKNPEDYGVAEFDEEMNVISIEEKPEHPKSNYAIPGLYFYDNDVVEIAKTITPSARGELEITSINNEYLKRGKLKVQLLGRGFAWLDTGNPDALMEAANYIATIQKRQGLYVSCIEEIAYKRGFIDKEQLKHVAQDLLKTPYGEYLMEIAEGK
;
A
#
# COMPACT_ATOMS: atom_id res chain seq x y z
N MET A 1 -10.07 4.43 -11.86
CA MET A 1 -8.72 4.33 -11.22
C MET A 1 -8.45 2.89 -10.87
N LYS A 2 -7.26 2.38 -11.15
CA LYS A 2 -6.80 1.04 -10.83
C LYS A 2 -5.76 1.05 -9.71
N GLY A 3 -5.53 -0.09 -9.08
CA GLY A 3 -4.56 -0.22 -8.00
C GLY A 3 -3.41 -1.16 -8.37
N ILE A 4 -2.22 -0.88 -7.87
CA ILE A 4 -1.07 -1.79 -7.94
C ILE A 4 -0.57 -2.02 -6.51
N ILE A 5 -0.35 -3.28 -6.15
CA ILE A 5 0.40 -3.66 -4.96
C ILE A 5 1.73 -4.23 -5.42
N LEU A 6 2.83 -3.56 -5.06
CA LEU A 6 4.16 -4.11 -5.32
C LEU A 6 4.60 -4.93 -4.11
N ALA A 7 4.50 -6.24 -4.27
CA ALA A 7 4.80 -7.25 -3.24
C ALA A 7 6.05 -8.07 -3.61
N GLY A 8 7.05 -7.41 -4.15
CA GLY A 8 8.34 -8.00 -4.51
C GLY A 8 9.41 -7.76 -3.46
N GLY A 9 10.65 -8.11 -3.84
CA GLY A 9 11.83 -7.92 -3.01
C GLY A 9 12.28 -9.17 -2.26
N SER A 10 13.58 -9.24 -1.96
CA SER A 10 14.23 -10.43 -1.35
C SER A 10 13.97 -10.59 0.14
N GLY A 11 13.52 -9.54 0.83
CA GLY A 11 13.27 -9.54 2.27
C GLY A 11 14.52 -9.89 3.13
N THR A 12 15.73 -9.66 2.63
CA THR A 12 16.99 -10.12 3.27
C THR A 12 17.19 -9.57 4.67
N ARG A 13 16.69 -8.37 4.98
CA ARG A 13 16.76 -7.78 6.33
C ARG A 13 15.97 -8.58 7.39
N LEU A 14 15.05 -9.44 6.94
CA LEU A 14 14.25 -10.33 7.79
C LEU A 14 14.78 -11.78 7.83
N TYR A 15 15.93 -12.08 7.23
CA TYR A 15 16.49 -13.43 7.33
C TYR A 15 16.75 -13.83 8.78
N PRO A 16 16.48 -15.12 9.16
CA PRO A 16 16.08 -16.24 8.28
C PRO A 16 14.59 -16.36 7.98
N LEU A 17 13.71 -15.50 8.52
CA LEU A 17 12.25 -15.61 8.40
C LEU A 17 11.76 -15.68 6.94
N THR A 18 12.35 -14.86 6.07
CA THR A 18 11.95 -14.72 4.65
C THR A 18 12.74 -15.62 3.69
N LYS A 19 13.52 -16.59 4.19
CA LYS A 19 14.22 -17.55 3.31
C LYS A 19 13.28 -18.41 2.48
N ALA A 20 12.15 -18.82 3.05
CA ALA A 20 11.20 -19.74 2.44
C ALA A 20 9.85 -19.09 2.10
N VAL A 21 9.57 -17.90 2.62
CA VAL A 21 8.28 -17.20 2.44
C VAL A 21 8.51 -15.76 2.08
N SER A 22 7.56 -15.19 1.30
CA SER A 22 7.51 -13.75 1.05
C SER A 22 7.28 -12.98 2.35
N LYS A 23 7.92 -11.82 2.51
CA LYS A 23 7.69 -10.90 3.61
C LYS A 23 6.19 -10.57 3.74
N GLN A 24 5.53 -10.30 2.63
CA GLN A 24 4.14 -9.83 2.58
C GLN A 24 3.10 -10.92 2.91
N ILE A 25 3.54 -12.20 3.01
CA ILE A 25 2.71 -13.31 3.50
C ILE A 25 2.85 -13.49 5.01
N MET A 26 3.93 -12.96 5.61
CA MET A 26 4.12 -13.08 7.05
C MET A 26 2.96 -12.44 7.82
N PRO A 27 2.58 -13.04 8.96
CA PRO A 27 1.49 -12.49 9.76
C PRO A 27 1.90 -11.16 10.42
N VAL A 28 0.99 -10.20 10.39
CA VAL A 28 1.02 -9.02 11.25
C VAL A 28 -0.20 -9.13 12.16
N TYR A 29 0.02 -9.62 13.37
CA TYR A 29 -0.95 -10.01 14.36
C TYR A 29 -1.86 -11.17 13.89
N ASP A 30 -3.02 -10.90 13.31
CA ASP A 30 -4.10 -11.86 13.04
C ASP A 30 -4.33 -12.15 11.54
N LYS A 31 -3.57 -11.52 10.65
CA LYS A 31 -3.74 -11.67 9.20
C LYS A 31 -2.43 -11.48 8.42
N PRO A 32 -2.35 -11.96 7.17
CA PRO A 32 -1.17 -11.74 6.32
C PRO A 32 -0.94 -10.25 6.06
N MET A 33 0.33 -9.85 6.00
CA MET A 33 0.74 -8.46 5.80
C MET A 33 0.11 -7.82 4.55
N ILE A 34 -0.05 -8.58 3.45
CA ILE A 34 -0.64 -8.08 2.20
C ILE A 34 -2.08 -7.53 2.36
N TYR A 35 -2.81 -7.94 3.40
CA TYR A 35 -4.16 -7.45 3.67
C TYR A 35 -4.17 -5.97 4.01
N TYR A 36 -3.11 -5.45 4.61
CA TYR A 36 -3.02 -4.03 4.98
C TYR A 36 -2.94 -3.13 3.75
N PRO A 37 -1.98 -3.27 2.81
CA PRO A 37 -1.97 -2.46 1.59
C PRO A 37 -3.19 -2.73 0.70
N LEU A 38 -3.71 -3.96 0.64
CA LEU A 38 -4.94 -4.27 -0.07
C LEU A 38 -6.11 -3.45 0.47
N SER A 39 -6.25 -3.39 1.80
CA SER A 39 -7.28 -2.60 2.47
C SER A 39 -7.19 -1.11 2.14
N VAL A 40 -5.99 -0.55 1.97
CA VAL A 40 -5.79 0.85 1.60
C VAL A 40 -6.39 1.16 0.24
N LEU A 41 -6.14 0.32 -0.76
CA LEU A 41 -6.74 0.47 -2.10
C LEU A 41 -8.26 0.33 -2.05
N MET A 42 -8.77 -0.66 -1.32
CA MET A 42 -10.21 -0.84 -1.13
C MET A 42 -10.86 0.35 -0.42
N LEU A 43 -10.22 0.92 0.60
CA LEU A 43 -10.66 2.15 1.28
C LEU A 43 -10.64 3.37 0.35
N ALA A 44 -9.81 3.43 -0.66
CA ALA A 44 -9.85 4.43 -1.72
C ALA A 44 -10.99 4.21 -2.72
N GLY A 45 -11.72 3.09 -2.64
CA GLY A 45 -12.78 2.72 -3.57
C GLY A 45 -12.28 1.99 -4.82
N ILE A 46 -11.06 1.48 -4.79
CA ILE A 46 -10.43 0.76 -5.90
C ILE A 46 -10.70 -0.73 -5.76
N ASN A 47 -11.27 -1.36 -6.79
CA ASN A 47 -11.60 -2.78 -6.81
C ASN A 47 -10.94 -3.56 -7.97
N GLU A 48 -10.26 -2.90 -8.90
CA GLU A 48 -9.41 -3.52 -9.92
C GLU A 48 -7.95 -3.35 -9.50
N ILE A 49 -7.29 -4.46 -9.13
CA ILE A 49 -5.96 -4.40 -8.47
C ILE A 49 -5.02 -5.42 -9.12
N LEU A 50 -3.82 -4.95 -9.48
CA LEU A 50 -2.71 -5.77 -9.93
C LEU A 50 -1.74 -6.02 -8.77
N ILE A 51 -1.44 -7.28 -8.51
CA ILE A 51 -0.39 -7.70 -7.57
C ILE A 51 0.85 -8.05 -8.37
N ILE A 52 1.92 -7.31 -8.15
CA ILE A 52 3.22 -7.56 -8.77
C ILE A 52 4.15 -8.19 -7.73
N SER A 53 4.71 -9.35 -8.04
CA SER A 53 5.62 -10.07 -7.15
C SER A 53 6.70 -10.82 -7.91
N THR A 54 7.62 -11.46 -7.16
CA THR A 54 8.67 -12.31 -7.75
C THR A 54 8.08 -13.58 -8.33
N PRO A 55 8.77 -14.25 -9.29
CA PRO A 55 8.33 -15.56 -9.81
C PRO A 55 8.13 -16.60 -8.71
N ARG A 56 8.96 -16.56 -7.67
CA ARG A 56 8.89 -17.48 -6.53
C ARG A 56 7.62 -17.29 -5.69
N ASP A 57 7.26 -16.04 -5.42
CA ASP A 57 6.27 -15.71 -4.41
C ASP A 57 4.86 -15.50 -4.99
N LEU A 58 4.75 -15.16 -6.28
CA LEU A 58 3.47 -14.89 -6.94
C LEU A 58 2.43 -16.02 -6.80
N PRO A 59 2.79 -17.31 -6.94
CA PRO A 59 1.83 -18.41 -6.76
C PRO A 59 1.17 -18.42 -5.38
N VAL A 60 1.90 -18.01 -4.32
CA VAL A 60 1.36 -17.96 -2.95
C VAL A 60 0.31 -16.85 -2.81
N PHE A 61 0.52 -15.71 -3.45
CA PHE A 61 -0.50 -14.65 -3.48
C PHE A 61 -1.74 -15.09 -4.27
N GLN A 62 -1.57 -15.81 -5.37
CA GLN A 62 -2.67 -16.36 -6.16
C GLN A 62 -3.46 -17.39 -5.34
N GLU A 63 -2.81 -18.24 -4.57
CA GLU A 63 -3.46 -19.20 -3.67
C GLU A 63 -4.22 -18.50 -2.54
N LEU A 64 -3.61 -17.48 -1.92
CA LEU A 64 -4.20 -16.74 -0.80
C LEU A 64 -5.43 -15.91 -1.20
N LEU A 65 -5.36 -15.20 -2.32
CA LEU A 65 -6.32 -14.14 -2.68
C LEU A 65 -7.24 -14.54 -3.85
N GLY A 66 -6.86 -15.56 -4.63
CA GLY A 66 -7.63 -16.03 -5.79
C GLY A 66 -7.85 -14.94 -6.83
N THR A 67 -9.05 -14.87 -7.38
CA THR A 67 -9.49 -13.81 -8.30
C THR A 67 -9.98 -12.55 -7.57
N GLY A 68 -10.22 -12.64 -6.26
CA GLY A 68 -10.79 -11.57 -5.44
C GLY A 68 -12.32 -11.47 -5.51
N GLU A 69 -12.98 -12.25 -6.35
CA GLU A 69 -14.44 -12.19 -6.57
C GLU A 69 -15.24 -12.40 -5.28
N GLN A 70 -14.74 -13.23 -4.36
CA GLN A 70 -15.35 -13.49 -3.05
C GLN A 70 -15.53 -12.24 -2.20
N ILE A 71 -14.74 -11.21 -2.44
CA ILE A 71 -14.82 -9.90 -1.76
C ILE A 71 -15.07 -8.75 -2.75
N GLY A 72 -15.58 -9.05 -3.94
CA GLY A 72 -15.97 -8.07 -4.95
C GLY A 72 -14.81 -7.34 -5.63
N LEU A 73 -13.61 -7.92 -5.60
CA LEU A 73 -12.43 -7.41 -6.30
C LEU A 73 -12.22 -8.14 -7.62
N LYS A 74 -11.45 -7.50 -8.51
CA LYS A 74 -10.86 -8.10 -9.70
C LYS A 74 -9.35 -8.05 -9.56
N LEU A 75 -8.77 -9.16 -9.11
CA LEU A 75 -7.33 -9.29 -8.93
C LEU A 75 -6.66 -9.81 -10.18
N SER A 76 -5.59 -9.15 -10.58
CA SER A 76 -4.66 -9.57 -11.62
C SER A 76 -3.27 -9.76 -11.03
N TYR A 77 -2.42 -10.51 -11.69
CA TYR A 77 -1.11 -10.88 -11.18
C TYR A 77 -0.04 -10.71 -12.27
N ALA A 78 1.10 -10.11 -11.92
CA ALA A 78 2.23 -9.97 -12.82
C ALA A 78 3.55 -10.27 -12.10
N VAL A 79 4.53 -10.69 -12.89
CA VAL A 79 5.87 -11.03 -12.38
C VAL A 79 6.80 -9.84 -12.54
N GLN A 80 7.54 -9.51 -11.49
CA GLN A 80 8.76 -8.72 -11.53
C GLN A 80 9.94 -9.68 -11.42
N GLU A 81 10.64 -9.92 -12.53
CA GLU A 81 11.73 -10.92 -12.60
C GLU A 81 12.92 -10.54 -11.71
N GLU A 82 13.27 -9.26 -11.68
CA GLU A 82 14.35 -8.69 -10.89
C GLU A 82 13.89 -7.41 -10.19
N PRO A 83 14.40 -7.08 -9.00
CA PRO A 83 14.00 -5.88 -8.26
C PRO A 83 14.68 -4.62 -8.84
N LYS A 84 14.23 -4.16 -10.01
CA LYS A 84 14.79 -2.99 -10.72
C LYS A 84 14.29 -1.64 -10.21
N GLY A 85 13.57 -1.61 -9.11
CA GLY A 85 13.05 -0.40 -8.49
C GLY A 85 11.52 -0.31 -8.54
N LEU A 86 10.98 0.63 -7.76
CA LEU A 86 9.53 0.77 -7.57
C LEU A 86 8.82 1.26 -8.82
N ALA A 87 9.47 2.13 -9.60
CA ALA A 87 8.88 2.71 -10.81
C ALA A 87 8.66 1.69 -11.94
N GLU A 88 9.38 0.55 -11.92
CA GLU A 88 9.16 -0.54 -12.87
C GLU A 88 7.72 -1.10 -12.79
N ALA A 89 7.05 -0.94 -11.67
CA ALA A 89 5.66 -1.37 -11.50
C ALA A 89 4.71 -0.78 -12.53
N PHE A 90 4.94 0.46 -12.99
CA PHE A 90 4.11 1.11 -14.01
C PHE A 90 4.41 0.59 -15.42
N ILE A 91 5.64 0.15 -15.69
CA ILE A 91 6.03 -0.48 -16.95
C ILE A 91 5.43 -1.89 -17.03
N ILE A 92 5.59 -2.70 -15.97
CA ILE A 92 4.99 -4.04 -15.87
C ILE A 92 3.46 -3.97 -15.94
N GLY A 93 2.88 -2.97 -15.29
CA GLY A 93 1.44 -2.78 -15.21
C GLY A 93 0.81 -2.01 -16.37
N GLU A 94 1.56 -1.62 -17.42
CA GLU A 94 1.07 -0.74 -18.49
C GLU A 94 -0.24 -1.24 -19.13
N GLU A 95 -0.29 -2.50 -19.53
CA GLU A 95 -1.49 -3.10 -20.13
C GLU A 95 -2.67 -3.12 -19.15
N PHE A 96 -2.40 -3.44 -17.89
CA PHE A 96 -3.42 -3.42 -16.84
C PHE A 96 -3.91 -1.99 -16.58
N ILE A 97 -3.04 -1.00 -16.50
CA ILE A 97 -3.40 0.41 -16.26
C ILE A 97 -4.26 0.93 -17.42
N GLY A 98 -3.85 0.66 -18.67
CA GLY A 98 -4.49 1.21 -19.87
C GLY A 98 -4.55 2.74 -19.80
N ASP A 99 -5.71 3.32 -20.03
CA ASP A 99 -5.93 4.78 -19.97
C ASP A 99 -6.35 5.30 -18.58
N ASP A 100 -6.34 4.43 -17.56
CA ASP A 100 -6.79 4.77 -16.23
C ASP A 100 -5.71 5.48 -15.40
N ARG A 101 -6.15 6.23 -14.39
CA ARG A 101 -5.32 6.67 -13.27
C ARG A 101 -4.95 5.46 -12.41
N VAL A 102 -3.84 5.54 -11.69
CA VAL A 102 -3.34 4.42 -10.89
C VAL A 102 -2.89 4.84 -9.50
N ALA A 103 -3.22 4.02 -8.50
CA ALA A 103 -2.64 4.08 -7.16
C ALA A 103 -1.63 2.93 -7.01
N LEU A 104 -0.44 3.22 -6.48
CA LEU A 104 0.56 2.24 -6.11
C LEU A 104 0.72 2.23 -4.59
N VAL A 105 0.68 1.03 -4.00
CA VAL A 105 1.01 0.83 -2.59
C VAL A 105 2.06 -0.26 -2.46
N LEU A 106 3.02 -0.06 -1.55
CA LEU A 106 4.03 -1.08 -1.24
C LEU A 106 3.42 -2.15 -0.34
N GLY A 107 3.69 -3.41 -0.67
CA GLY A 107 3.09 -4.59 -0.05
C GLY A 107 3.45 -4.81 1.43
N ASP A 108 4.37 -4.03 1.96
CA ASP A 108 4.86 -4.10 3.34
C ASP A 108 4.56 -2.85 4.17
N ASN A 109 3.79 -1.90 3.63
CA ASN A 109 3.40 -0.69 4.33
C ASN A 109 2.03 -0.83 4.99
N ILE A 110 1.97 -0.47 6.26
CA ILE A 110 0.76 -0.51 7.09
C ILE A 110 0.38 0.92 7.43
N PHE A 111 -0.88 1.27 7.18
CA PHE A 111 -1.44 2.58 7.47
C PHE A 111 -2.65 2.45 8.38
N TYR A 112 -2.68 3.24 9.45
CA TYR A 112 -3.83 3.32 10.33
C TYR A 112 -3.98 4.74 10.90
N GLY A 113 -5.18 5.28 10.83
CA GLY A 113 -5.44 6.60 11.38
C GLY A 113 -6.87 7.06 11.19
N GLN A 114 -7.29 7.98 12.05
CA GLN A 114 -8.61 8.57 11.97
C GLN A 114 -8.80 9.29 10.63
N ASN A 115 -9.98 9.13 10.04
CA ASN A 115 -10.39 9.78 8.80
C ASN A 115 -9.60 9.40 7.53
N PHE A 116 -8.74 8.37 7.61
CA PHE A 116 -7.89 7.97 6.48
C PHE A 116 -8.71 7.57 5.25
N SER A 117 -9.82 6.87 5.44
CA SER A 117 -10.75 6.51 4.36
C SER A 117 -11.27 7.70 3.56
N ASN A 118 -11.59 8.82 4.24
CA ASN A 118 -12.04 10.03 3.55
C ASN A 118 -10.89 10.74 2.83
N THR A 119 -9.70 10.76 3.43
CA THR A 119 -8.49 11.27 2.78
C THR A 119 -8.18 10.50 1.50
N LEU A 120 -8.24 9.15 1.55
CA LEU A 120 -8.01 8.30 0.38
C LEU A 120 -9.02 8.54 -0.73
N LYS A 121 -10.32 8.65 -0.39
CA LYS A 121 -11.37 8.98 -1.37
C LYS A 121 -11.10 10.32 -2.05
N TRP A 122 -10.85 11.36 -1.26
CA TRP A 122 -10.58 12.69 -1.78
C TRP A 122 -9.35 12.71 -2.69
N VAL A 123 -8.28 11.97 -2.35
CA VAL A 123 -7.11 11.84 -3.21
C VAL A 123 -7.45 11.07 -4.49
N ALA A 124 -8.21 9.98 -4.38
CA ALA A 124 -8.61 9.16 -5.53
C ALA A 124 -9.55 9.88 -6.52
N GLU A 125 -10.28 10.90 -6.08
CA GLU A 125 -11.15 11.72 -6.93
C GLU A 125 -10.38 12.74 -7.79
N ARG A 126 -9.11 13.02 -7.48
CA ARG A 126 -8.30 13.94 -8.26
C ARG A 126 -7.99 13.38 -9.64
N GLU A 127 -8.25 14.16 -10.67
CA GLU A 127 -8.15 13.72 -12.06
C GLU A 127 -6.74 13.87 -12.64
N GLU A 128 -5.98 14.89 -12.20
CA GLU A 128 -4.68 15.23 -12.76
C GLU A 128 -3.56 15.27 -11.73
N GLY A 129 -2.37 14.94 -12.19
CA GLY A 129 -1.13 15.04 -11.45
C GLY A 129 -0.87 13.86 -10.49
N ALA A 130 0.07 14.07 -9.60
CA ALA A 130 0.46 13.10 -8.59
C ALA A 130 0.11 13.59 -7.19
N THR A 131 -0.29 12.65 -6.33
CA THR A 131 -0.40 12.88 -4.89
C THR A 131 0.41 11.82 -4.17
N VAL A 132 1.34 12.26 -3.34
CA VAL A 132 2.11 11.44 -2.42
C VAL A 132 1.79 11.85 -0.98
N PHE A 133 2.17 11.04 -0.01
CA PHE A 133 1.92 11.35 1.39
C PHE A 133 3.22 11.78 2.07
N GLY A 134 3.12 12.65 3.07
CA GLY A 134 4.23 13.05 3.91
C GLY A 134 3.96 12.65 5.36
N TYR A 135 4.88 11.94 5.98
CA TYR A 135 4.80 11.48 7.36
C TYR A 135 6.02 11.89 8.15
N TYR A 136 5.82 12.53 9.30
CA TYR A 136 6.91 13.00 10.13
C TYR A 136 7.58 11.85 10.88
N VAL A 137 8.86 11.61 10.64
CA VAL A 137 9.67 10.56 11.27
C VAL A 137 10.87 11.13 12.00
N LYS A 138 11.42 10.36 12.93
CA LYS A 138 12.62 10.74 13.67
C LYS A 138 13.89 10.62 12.81
N ASN A 139 13.97 9.55 12.01
CA ASN A 139 15.12 9.19 11.19
C ASN A 139 14.68 9.10 9.73
N PRO A 140 14.71 10.23 8.96
CA PRO A 140 14.20 10.26 7.60
C PRO A 140 15.16 9.70 6.53
N GLU A 141 16.43 9.47 6.86
CA GLU A 141 17.52 9.07 5.95
C GLU A 141 17.29 7.75 5.22
N ASP A 142 16.39 6.92 5.72
CA ASP A 142 16.06 5.61 5.09
C ASP A 142 14.99 5.71 4.00
N TYR A 143 14.41 6.89 3.78
CA TYR A 143 13.23 7.12 2.94
C TYR A 143 13.46 8.21 1.88
N GLY A 144 12.54 8.32 0.95
CA GLY A 144 12.38 9.55 0.19
C GLY A 144 11.94 10.68 1.13
N VAL A 145 12.60 11.84 1.08
CA VAL A 145 12.36 12.96 1.99
C VAL A 145 11.87 14.17 1.21
N ALA A 146 10.73 14.72 1.61
CA ALA A 146 10.18 15.94 1.03
C ALA A 146 10.69 17.19 1.76
N GLU A 147 11.12 18.21 1.01
CA GLU A 147 11.43 19.54 1.49
C GLU A 147 10.27 20.49 1.18
N PHE A 148 9.97 21.41 2.11
CA PHE A 148 8.86 22.34 1.99
C PHE A 148 9.34 23.79 2.13
N ASP A 149 8.64 24.71 1.46
CA ASP A 149 8.79 26.15 1.71
C ASP A 149 7.99 26.58 2.95
N GLU A 150 8.00 27.91 3.24
CA GLU A 150 7.29 28.50 4.39
C GLU A 150 5.77 28.34 4.29
N GLU A 151 5.23 28.25 3.09
CA GLU A 151 3.79 28.01 2.80
C GLU A 151 3.41 26.52 2.76
N MET A 152 4.35 25.62 3.11
CA MET A 152 4.17 24.15 3.06
C MET A 152 3.94 23.58 1.66
N ASN A 153 4.43 24.25 0.62
CA ASN A 153 4.51 23.66 -0.71
C ASN A 153 5.79 22.82 -0.82
N VAL A 154 5.69 21.65 -1.45
CA VAL A 154 6.86 20.81 -1.70
C VAL A 154 7.77 21.47 -2.74
N ILE A 155 9.05 21.59 -2.43
CA ILE A 155 10.06 22.20 -3.29
C ILE A 155 11.12 21.22 -3.78
N SER A 156 11.35 20.14 -3.06
CA SER A 156 12.21 19.04 -3.50
C SER A 156 11.82 17.71 -2.86
N ILE A 157 12.18 16.59 -3.51
CA ILE A 157 12.14 15.24 -2.92
C ILE A 157 13.49 14.59 -3.22
N GLU A 158 14.16 14.10 -2.18
CA GLU A 158 15.44 13.40 -2.28
C GLU A 158 15.29 11.95 -1.80
N GLU A 159 15.82 10.99 -2.56
CA GLU A 159 15.81 9.58 -2.18
C GLU A 159 16.96 9.28 -1.23
N LYS A 160 16.66 8.85 -0.01
CA LYS A 160 17.64 8.44 1.03
C LYS A 160 18.81 9.40 1.17
N PRO A 161 18.55 10.68 1.46
CA PRO A 161 19.59 11.67 1.56
C PRO A 161 20.50 11.44 2.76
N GLU A 162 21.81 11.63 2.59
CA GLU A 162 22.77 11.60 3.72
C GLU A 162 22.52 12.74 4.72
N HIS A 163 22.01 13.86 4.21
CA HIS A 163 21.68 15.06 5.00
C HIS A 163 20.24 15.48 4.69
N PRO A 164 19.24 14.87 5.36
CA PRO A 164 17.83 15.17 5.12
C PRO A 164 17.50 16.65 5.40
N LYS A 165 16.79 17.29 4.48
CA LYS A 165 16.38 18.69 4.62
C LYS A 165 15.11 18.87 5.47
N SER A 166 14.41 17.79 5.74
CA SER A 166 13.25 17.77 6.63
C SER A 166 13.10 16.39 7.29
N ASN A 167 12.13 16.28 8.20
CA ASN A 167 11.73 15.00 8.81
C ASN A 167 10.50 14.37 8.13
N TYR A 168 10.06 14.89 6.98
CA TYR A 168 8.90 14.35 6.28
C TYR A 168 9.33 13.29 5.27
N ALA A 169 9.20 12.02 5.67
CA ALA A 169 9.37 10.87 4.80
C ALA A 169 8.15 10.69 3.88
N ILE A 170 8.38 10.14 2.70
CA ILE A 170 7.34 9.75 1.74
C ILE A 170 7.04 8.26 1.93
N PRO A 171 5.89 7.89 2.53
CA PRO A 171 5.45 6.51 2.64
C PRO A 171 5.18 5.86 1.28
N GLY A 172 5.18 4.53 1.27
CA GLY A 172 4.93 3.73 0.07
C GLY A 172 3.47 3.70 -0.38
N LEU A 173 2.88 4.88 -0.60
CA LEU A 173 1.53 5.06 -1.12
C LEU A 173 1.49 6.26 -2.05
N TYR A 174 1.11 6.04 -3.29
CA TYR A 174 1.21 7.00 -4.37
C TYR A 174 -0.04 6.97 -5.24
N PHE A 175 -0.51 8.13 -5.70
CA PHE A 175 -1.62 8.27 -6.64
C PHE A 175 -1.16 9.11 -7.82
N TYR A 176 -1.38 8.61 -9.04
CA TYR A 176 -0.93 9.25 -10.27
C TYR A 176 -2.04 9.30 -11.31
N ASP A 177 -2.01 10.33 -12.16
CA ASP A 177 -2.70 10.31 -13.43
C ASP A 177 -2.01 9.34 -14.42
N ASN A 178 -2.55 9.19 -15.63
CA ASN A 178 -2.03 8.21 -16.60
C ASN A 178 -0.65 8.57 -17.17
N ASP A 179 -0.22 9.83 -17.08
CA ASP A 179 1.11 10.27 -17.52
C ASP A 179 2.25 9.46 -16.85
N VAL A 180 1.98 8.85 -15.70
CA VAL A 180 2.98 8.07 -14.95
C VAL A 180 3.59 6.94 -15.76
N VAL A 181 2.84 6.30 -16.66
CA VAL A 181 3.33 5.19 -17.50
C VAL A 181 4.43 5.68 -18.42
N GLU A 182 4.19 6.79 -19.13
CA GLU A 182 5.17 7.37 -20.04
C GLU A 182 6.37 7.97 -19.27
N ILE A 183 6.12 8.60 -18.12
CA ILE A 183 7.21 9.09 -17.26
C ILE A 183 8.10 7.92 -16.80
N ALA A 184 7.51 6.80 -16.36
CA ALA A 184 8.27 5.62 -15.92
C ALA A 184 9.19 5.05 -17.00
N LYS A 185 8.80 5.13 -18.27
CA LYS A 185 9.63 4.71 -19.41
C LYS A 185 10.82 5.64 -19.71
N THR A 186 10.76 6.89 -19.26
CA THR A 186 11.79 7.91 -19.55
C THR A 186 12.80 8.09 -18.44
N ILE A 187 12.51 7.65 -17.22
CA ILE A 187 13.46 7.78 -16.11
C ILE A 187 14.65 6.82 -16.29
N THR A 188 15.81 7.26 -15.78
CA THR A 188 17.04 6.44 -15.82
C THR A 188 17.30 5.85 -14.43
N PRO A 189 17.93 4.65 -14.36
CA PRO A 189 18.32 4.08 -13.07
C PRO A 189 19.23 5.02 -12.29
N SER A 190 19.04 5.04 -10.97
CA SER A 190 19.89 5.77 -10.04
C SER A 190 21.29 5.16 -9.92
N ALA A 191 22.17 5.77 -9.13
CA ALA A 191 23.48 5.21 -8.81
C ALA A 191 23.39 3.82 -8.15
N ARG A 192 22.24 3.46 -7.58
CA ARG A 192 21.94 2.13 -7.02
C ARG A 192 21.48 1.11 -8.08
N GLY A 193 21.31 1.52 -9.33
CA GLY A 193 20.81 0.70 -10.43
C GLY A 193 19.29 0.51 -10.40
N GLU A 194 18.55 1.30 -9.61
CA GLU A 194 17.11 1.19 -9.46
C GLU A 194 16.35 2.32 -10.19
N LEU A 195 15.20 1.99 -10.79
CA LEU A 195 14.21 2.95 -11.26
C LEU A 195 13.44 3.51 -10.06
N GLU A 196 13.89 4.66 -9.57
CA GLU A 196 13.38 5.23 -8.33
C GLU A 196 12.00 5.88 -8.53
N ILE A 197 11.09 5.61 -7.59
CA ILE A 197 9.80 6.31 -7.54
C ILE A 197 9.98 7.82 -7.32
N THR A 198 11.03 8.20 -6.59
CA THR A 198 11.41 9.60 -6.36
C THR A 198 11.71 10.34 -7.66
N SER A 199 12.26 9.66 -8.68
CA SER A 199 12.47 10.26 -10.00
C SER A 199 11.15 10.60 -10.69
N ILE A 200 10.14 9.75 -10.59
CA ILE A 200 8.77 10.04 -11.06
C ILE A 200 8.19 11.25 -10.32
N ASN A 201 8.25 11.24 -8.99
CA ASN A 201 7.73 12.34 -8.16
C ASN A 201 8.38 13.67 -8.53
N ASN A 202 9.70 13.68 -8.76
CA ASN A 202 10.42 14.88 -9.18
C ASN A 202 10.02 15.36 -10.57
N GLU A 203 9.67 14.45 -11.48
CA GLU A 203 9.16 14.85 -12.80
C GLU A 203 7.78 15.52 -12.67
N TYR A 204 6.88 14.99 -11.83
CA TYR A 204 5.61 15.66 -11.51
C TYR A 204 5.82 17.00 -10.80
N LEU A 205 6.81 17.11 -9.91
CA LEU A 205 7.17 18.35 -9.25
C LEU A 205 7.63 19.42 -10.25
N LYS A 206 8.51 19.06 -11.18
CA LYS A 206 8.97 19.97 -12.25
C LYS A 206 7.84 20.48 -13.14
N ARG A 207 6.82 19.63 -13.36
CA ARG A 207 5.61 20.01 -14.12
C ARG A 207 4.61 20.83 -13.30
N GLY A 208 4.86 21.09 -12.01
CA GLY A 208 3.93 21.75 -11.11
C GLY A 208 2.67 20.92 -10.78
N LYS A 209 2.74 19.60 -10.98
CA LYS A 209 1.61 18.67 -10.84
C LYS A 209 1.74 17.72 -9.64
N LEU A 210 2.74 17.90 -8.76
CA LEU A 210 2.90 17.11 -7.55
C LEU A 210 2.23 17.77 -6.35
N LYS A 211 1.51 16.98 -5.56
CA LYS A 211 0.97 17.38 -4.25
C LYS A 211 1.40 16.41 -3.17
N VAL A 212 1.70 16.94 -1.99
CA VAL A 212 1.99 16.14 -0.79
C VAL A 212 0.84 16.29 0.19
N GLN A 213 0.21 15.17 0.55
CA GLN A 213 -0.82 15.09 1.58
C GLN A 213 -0.16 14.70 2.90
N LEU A 214 -0.13 15.62 3.86
CA LEU A 214 0.46 15.32 5.17
C LEU A 214 -0.45 14.42 6.00
N LEU A 215 0.16 13.40 6.61
CA LEU A 215 -0.44 12.55 7.61
C LEU A 215 -0.11 13.14 8.99
N GLY A 216 -1.15 13.55 9.72
CA GLY A 216 -1.00 14.27 10.97
C GLY A 216 -0.66 13.40 12.18
N ARG A 217 -0.55 14.04 13.35
CA ARG A 217 -0.38 13.33 14.64
C ARG A 217 -1.54 12.39 14.91
N GLY A 218 -1.25 11.23 15.49
CA GLY A 218 -2.23 10.18 15.73
C GLY A 218 -2.43 9.24 14.54
N PHE A 219 -1.80 9.53 13.41
CA PHE A 219 -1.70 8.59 12.29
C PHE A 219 -0.51 7.65 12.52
N ALA A 220 -0.66 6.39 12.18
CA ALA A 220 0.41 5.41 12.20
C ALA A 220 0.73 4.97 10.76
N TRP A 221 1.97 5.15 10.37
CA TRP A 221 2.59 4.47 9.26
C TRP A 221 3.68 3.56 9.83
N LEU A 222 3.58 2.27 9.55
CA LEU A 222 4.46 1.26 10.10
C LEU A 222 5.19 0.59 8.92
N ASP A 223 6.50 0.72 8.91
CA ASP A 223 7.40 0.00 8.02
C ASP A 223 7.83 -1.29 8.73
N THR A 224 7.56 -2.42 8.12
CA THR A 224 7.90 -3.75 8.67
C THR A 224 9.26 -4.24 8.17
N GLY A 225 10.22 -3.34 7.98
CA GLY A 225 11.51 -3.57 7.30
C GLY A 225 12.49 -4.50 8.01
N ASN A 226 12.34 -4.70 9.32
CA ASN A 226 13.21 -5.55 10.15
C ASN A 226 12.36 -6.28 11.21
N PRO A 227 12.93 -7.26 11.96
CA PRO A 227 12.18 -8.05 12.94
C PRO A 227 11.54 -7.23 14.06
N ASP A 228 12.21 -6.20 14.54
CA ASP A 228 11.69 -5.34 15.62
C ASP A 228 10.50 -4.51 15.12
N ALA A 229 10.62 -3.89 13.95
CA ALA A 229 9.54 -3.13 13.33
C ALA A 229 8.31 -4.02 13.00
N LEU A 230 8.54 -5.28 12.57
CA LEU A 230 7.46 -6.25 12.35
C LEU A 230 6.72 -6.58 13.66
N MET A 231 7.46 -6.79 14.73
CA MET A 231 6.88 -7.06 16.06
C MET A 231 6.15 -5.84 16.61
N GLU A 232 6.71 -4.65 16.47
CA GLU A 232 6.06 -3.39 16.87
C GLU A 232 4.76 -3.16 16.11
N ALA A 233 4.74 -3.40 14.80
CA ALA A 233 3.53 -3.32 13.99
C ALA A 233 2.46 -4.30 14.48
N ALA A 234 2.81 -5.57 14.72
CA ALA A 234 1.88 -6.57 15.23
C ALA A 234 1.32 -6.17 16.61
N ASN A 235 2.16 -5.69 17.52
CA ASN A 235 1.75 -5.23 18.86
C ASN A 235 0.83 -4.00 18.78
N TYR A 236 1.13 -3.05 17.90
CA TYR A 236 0.31 -1.86 17.69
C TYR A 236 -1.10 -2.26 17.21
N ILE A 237 -1.20 -3.07 16.16
CA ILE A 237 -2.48 -3.55 15.62
C ILE A 237 -3.25 -4.32 16.68
N ALA A 238 -2.60 -5.27 17.38
CA ALA A 238 -3.23 -6.04 18.46
C ALA A 238 -3.79 -5.13 19.55
N THR A 239 -3.06 -4.10 19.94
CA THR A 239 -3.48 -3.16 20.98
C THR A 239 -4.73 -2.38 20.57
N ILE A 240 -4.75 -1.85 19.36
CA ILE A 240 -5.88 -1.09 18.81
C ILE A 240 -7.12 -1.99 18.71
N GLN A 241 -7.01 -3.16 18.10
CA GLN A 241 -8.13 -4.09 17.91
C GLN A 241 -8.72 -4.54 19.24
N LYS A 242 -7.87 -4.93 20.21
CA LYS A 242 -8.33 -5.35 21.55
C LYS A 242 -9.02 -4.22 22.33
N ARG A 243 -8.65 -2.97 22.11
CA ARG A 243 -9.25 -1.81 22.77
C ARG A 243 -10.58 -1.39 22.15
N GLN A 244 -10.67 -1.42 20.84
CA GLN A 244 -11.84 -0.91 20.11
C GLN A 244 -12.88 -2.00 19.81
N GLY A 245 -12.48 -3.28 19.79
CA GLY A 245 -13.32 -4.37 19.29
C GLY A 245 -13.53 -4.33 17.77
N LEU A 246 -12.81 -3.46 17.06
CA LEU A 246 -12.88 -3.31 15.62
C LEU A 246 -11.59 -3.80 14.99
N TYR A 247 -11.70 -4.53 13.88
CA TYR A 247 -10.54 -5.07 13.19
C TYR A 247 -9.91 -4.03 12.25
N VAL A 248 -8.60 -3.93 12.29
CA VAL A 248 -7.84 -3.09 11.37
C VAL A 248 -7.63 -3.85 10.07
N SER A 249 -7.86 -3.20 8.92
CA SER A 249 -7.63 -3.80 7.60
C SER A 249 -8.35 -5.14 7.37
N CYS A 250 -9.57 -5.27 7.90
CA CYS A 250 -10.45 -6.40 7.63
C CYS A 250 -11.04 -6.21 6.22
N ILE A 251 -10.48 -6.91 5.23
CA ILE A 251 -10.82 -6.70 3.82
C ILE A 251 -12.27 -7.05 3.50
N GLU A 252 -12.84 -8.05 4.16
CA GLU A 252 -14.23 -8.48 3.98
C GLU A 252 -15.21 -7.44 4.55
N GLU A 253 -14.93 -6.88 5.72
CA GLU A 253 -15.71 -5.78 6.29
C GLU A 253 -15.65 -4.54 5.39
N ILE A 254 -14.46 -4.20 4.88
CA ILE A 254 -14.27 -3.07 3.97
C ILE A 254 -15.04 -3.31 2.68
N ALA A 255 -14.98 -4.51 2.09
CA ALA A 255 -15.74 -4.88 0.90
C ALA A 255 -17.25 -4.67 1.10
N TYR A 256 -17.78 -5.12 2.22
CA TYR A 256 -19.18 -4.91 2.57
C TYR A 256 -19.53 -3.43 2.77
N LYS A 257 -18.76 -2.70 3.57
CA LYS A 257 -18.98 -1.27 3.82
C LYS A 257 -18.82 -0.38 2.57
N ARG A 258 -18.03 -0.84 1.60
CA ARG A 258 -17.86 -0.17 0.29
C ARG A 258 -18.92 -0.57 -0.73
N GLY A 259 -19.75 -1.56 -0.44
CA GLY A 259 -20.74 -2.08 -1.36
C GLY A 259 -20.15 -2.92 -2.50
N PHE A 260 -18.93 -3.44 -2.33
CA PHE A 260 -18.32 -4.40 -3.25
C PHE A 260 -19.01 -5.76 -3.15
N ILE A 261 -19.45 -6.13 -1.95
CA ILE A 261 -20.26 -7.31 -1.67
C ILE A 261 -21.50 -6.92 -0.85
N ASP A 262 -22.52 -7.75 -0.93
CA ASP A 262 -23.71 -7.62 -0.11
C ASP A 262 -23.61 -8.38 1.23
N LYS A 263 -24.66 -8.30 2.04
CA LYS A 263 -24.74 -8.94 3.34
C LYS A 263 -24.66 -10.46 3.27
N GLU A 264 -25.29 -11.07 2.27
CA GLU A 264 -25.32 -12.53 2.13
C GLU A 264 -23.97 -13.06 1.66
N GLN A 265 -23.29 -12.34 0.80
CA GLN A 265 -21.90 -12.64 0.41
C GLN A 265 -20.95 -12.53 1.62
N LEU A 266 -21.10 -11.48 2.46
CA LEU A 266 -20.30 -11.36 3.69
C LEU A 266 -20.51 -12.54 4.63
N LYS A 267 -21.77 -12.98 4.84
CA LYS A 267 -22.07 -14.17 5.63
C LYS A 267 -21.44 -15.44 5.06
N HIS A 268 -21.47 -15.58 3.74
CA HIS A 268 -20.88 -16.73 3.07
C HIS A 268 -19.37 -16.82 3.35
N VAL A 269 -18.65 -15.71 3.16
CA VAL A 269 -17.21 -15.64 3.45
C VAL A 269 -16.92 -15.87 4.94
N ALA A 270 -17.75 -15.32 5.83
CA ALA A 270 -17.60 -15.50 7.27
C ALA A 270 -17.76 -16.97 7.70
N GLN A 271 -18.62 -17.76 7.04
CA GLN A 271 -18.86 -19.17 7.39
C GLN A 271 -17.60 -20.03 7.34
N ASP A 272 -16.74 -19.80 6.36
CA ASP A 272 -15.48 -20.55 6.21
C ASP A 272 -14.48 -20.24 7.33
N LEU A 273 -14.65 -19.09 8.00
CA LEU A 273 -13.78 -18.56 9.04
C LEU A 273 -14.34 -18.67 10.46
N LEU A 274 -15.58 -19.22 10.66
CA LEU A 274 -16.29 -19.23 11.95
C LEU A 274 -15.55 -19.95 13.09
N LYS A 275 -14.52 -20.73 12.81
CA LYS A 275 -13.68 -21.36 13.83
C LYS A 275 -12.65 -20.39 14.45
N THR A 276 -12.65 -19.14 14.03
CA THR A 276 -11.71 -18.10 14.45
C THR A 276 -12.45 -16.87 14.95
N PRO A 277 -11.86 -16.08 15.86
CA PRO A 277 -12.42 -14.79 16.26
C PRO A 277 -12.61 -13.81 15.08
N TYR A 278 -11.83 -13.97 14.02
CA TYR A 278 -11.96 -13.18 12.79
C TYR A 278 -13.30 -13.45 12.09
N GLY A 279 -13.65 -14.73 11.91
CA GLY A 279 -14.93 -15.11 11.30
C GLY A 279 -16.15 -14.79 12.19
N GLU A 280 -16.01 -14.92 13.51
CA GLU A 280 -17.06 -14.50 14.47
C GLU A 280 -17.33 -12.99 14.32
N TYR A 281 -16.29 -12.16 14.27
CA TYR A 281 -16.40 -10.72 14.02
C TYR A 281 -17.11 -10.39 12.69
N LEU A 282 -16.77 -11.07 11.60
CA LEU A 282 -17.43 -10.86 10.29
C LEU A 282 -18.92 -11.19 10.37
N MET A 283 -19.28 -12.25 11.09
CA MET A 283 -20.68 -12.64 11.28
C MET A 283 -21.45 -11.58 12.12
N GLU A 284 -20.84 -11.03 13.16
CA GLU A 284 -21.41 -9.93 13.94
C GLU A 284 -21.69 -8.70 13.08
N ILE A 285 -20.72 -8.29 12.22
CA ILE A 285 -20.90 -7.21 11.26
C ILE A 285 -22.06 -7.52 10.30
N ALA A 286 -22.13 -8.74 9.77
CA ALA A 286 -23.22 -9.16 8.90
C ALA A 286 -24.58 -9.15 9.59
N GLU A 287 -24.65 -9.40 10.87
CA GLU A 287 -25.89 -9.34 11.68
C GLU A 287 -26.25 -7.91 12.13
N GLY A 288 -25.36 -6.94 11.96
CA GLY A 288 -25.56 -5.54 12.31
C GLY A 288 -25.36 -5.26 13.81
N LYS A 289 -24.47 -6.03 14.43
CA LYS A 289 -24.07 -5.90 15.83
C LYS A 289 -22.82 -5.02 15.97
#